data_b1cc531a87abd43d0f991f0e8254ff8a
#
_entry.id   b1cc531a87abd43d0f991f0e8254ff8a
#
_cell.length_a   1.000
_cell.length_b   1.000
_cell.length_c   1.000
_cell.angle_alpha   90.00
_cell.angle_beta   90.00
_cell.angle_gamma   90.00
#
_symmetry.space_group_name_H-M   'P 1'
#
loop_
_entity.id
_entity.type
_entity.pdbx_description
1 polymer ?
#
loop_
_entity_poly.entity_id
_entity_poly.type
_entity_poly.pdbx_seq_one_letter_code
_entity_poly.pdbx_strand_id
1 'polypeptide(L)'
;IVLDGVFNHTGVHFGPFQDVLENQEESRYVKWFHINHYPVEPSHHNYECVGAYKWMPKLDTSNPEVREFILKVMFYWIDNFQIDGWRLDVADEVDPSVWEEARMRIKEKYPDKILLGETWGYAGKMLRGNQMDSVMNYVFRDAVRDYIAEKSISVTQLDSRLNHMLAYYKDETDNLLYNLLDSHDTERFLYLCHENKKLLKLAAAFQMLFPGSPAIYYGDEVGMTGDNDPDCRRCMEWEENADKDVKNWYQKMIQLRKNYSCIRSGSFRTVIADETTDTYGFVRKDETGSCYVILHRGTKNCKIECPVLERGVFAEVLSGELLREEDIGEAELLNEDITEYKGKITLQMEPYSVKVIMSSSNSSKKQ
;
A
#
# COMPACT_ATOMS: atom_id res chain seq x y z
N ILE A 1 -2.55 -16.50 -6.64
CA ILE A 1 -2.26 -15.73 -7.86
C ILE A 1 -3.36 -14.70 -8.07
N VAL A 2 -2.99 -13.43 -8.17
CA VAL A 2 -3.89 -12.33 -8.57
C VAL A 2 -3.47 -11.90 -9.97
N LEU A 3 -4.41 -11.87 -10.92
CA LEU A 3 -4.14 -11.43 -12.28
C LEU A 3 -4.44 -9.95 -12.45
N ASP A 4 -3.77 -9.33 -13.42
CA ASP A 4 -4.03 -7.95 -13.82
C ASP A 4 -5.18 -7.89 -14.82
N GLY A 5 -6.25 -7.18 -14.48
CA GLY A 5 -7.46 -7.01 -15.28
C GLY A 5 -7.50 -5.61 -15.86
N VAL A 6 -7.01 -5.45 -17.09
CA VAL A 6 -7.06 -4.19 -17.83
C VAL A 6 -8.40 -4.13 -18.59
N PHE A 7 -9.40 -3.50 -17.96
CA PHE A 7 -10.78 -3.47 -18.47
C PHE A 7 -11.29 -2.07 -18.83
N ASN A 8 -10.52 -1.03 -18.52
CA ASN A 8 -10.85 0.34 -18.92
C ASN A 8 -10.61 0.57 -20.43
N HIS A 9 -9.64 -0.12 -21.01
CA HIS A 9 -9.19 0.06 -22.39
C HIS A 9 -8.68 -1.24 -22.96
N THR A 10 -8.36 -1.21 -24.27
CA THR A 10 -7.76 -2.35 -24.98
C THR A 10 -6.57 -1.87 -25.82
N GLY A 11 -5.81 -2.81 -26.39
CA GLY A 11 -4.89 -2.47 -27.47
C GLY A 11 -5.61 -2.30 -28.81
N VAL A 12 -5.05 -1.53 -29.73
CA VAL A 12 -5.62 -1.36 -31.10
C VAL A 12 -5.79 -2.67 -31.86
N HIS A 13 -5.02 -3.71 -31.53
CA HIS A 13 -5.13 -5.03 -32.15
C HIS A 13 -6.23 -5.92 -31.55
N PHE A 14 -7.01 -5.41 -30.60
CA PHE A 14 -8.17 -6.11 -30.07
C PHE A 14 -9.20 -6.35 -31.19
N GLY A 15 -9.65 -7.60 -31.35
CA GLY A 15 -10.52 -7.99 -32.47
C GLY A 15 -11.73 -7.09 -32.70
N PRO A 16 -12.54 -6.77 -31.65
CA PRO A 16 -13.65 -5.82 -31.80
C PRO A 16 -13.24 -4.43 -32.28
N PHE A 17 -12.05 -3.91 -31.86
CA PHE A 17 -11.57 -2.61 -32.34
C PHE A 17 -11.06 -2.68 -33.80
N GLN A 18 -10.43 -3.78 -34.20
CA GLN A 18 -10.06 -4.01 -35.58
C GLN A 18 -11.29 -4.07 -36.49
N ASP A 19 -12.37 -4.71 -36.05
CA ASP A 19 -13.66 -4.70 -36.75
C ASP A 19 -14.21 -3.28 -36.94
N VAL A 20 -14.10 -2.41 -35.92
CA VAL A 20 -14.47 -0.99 -36.01
C VAL A 20 -13.60 -0.25 -37.05
N LEU A 21 -12.29 -0.51 -37.08
CA LEU A 21 -11.39 0.11 -38.07
C LEU A 21 -11.71 -0.33 -39.54
N GLU A 22 -12.10 -1.58 -39.72
CA GLU A 22 -12.40 -2.14 -41.03
C GLU A 22 -13.81 -1.76 -41.53
N ASN A 23 -14.82 -1.90 -40.66
CA ASN A 23 -16.23 -1.78 -41.04
C ASN A 23 -16.85 -0.44 -40.62
N GLN A 24 -16.10 0.42 -39.91
CA GLN A 24 -16.51 1.77 -39.56
C GLN A 24 -17.88 1.78 -38.84
N GLU A 25 -18.84 2.59 -39.31
CA GLU A 25 -20.19 2.72 -38.74
C GLU A 25 -21.01 1.41 -38.81
N GLU A 26 -20.68 0.49 -39.70
CA GLU A 26 -21.35 -0.80 -39.87
C GLU A 26 -20.85 -1.88 -38.89
N SER A 27 -19.79 -1.62 -38.16
CA SER A 27 -19.27 -2.55 -37.15
C SER A 27 -20.28 -2.77 -36.03
N ARG A 28 -20.53 -4.04 -35.68
CA ARG A 28 -21.36 -4.40 -34.51
C ARG A 28 -20.77 -3.92 -33.18
N TYR A 29 -19.47 -3.60 -33.14
CA TYR A 29 -18.72 -3.21 -31.97
C TYR A 29 -18.56 -1.70 -31.82
N VAL A 30 -19.14 -0.87 -32.69
CA VAL A 30 -19.05 0.60 -32.58
C VAL A 30 -19.40 1.10 -31.19
N LYS A 31 -20.45 0.56 -30.58
CA LYS A 31 -20.93 0.94 -29.23
C LYS A 31 -20.07 0.39 -28.09
N TRP A 32 -19.00 -0.35 -28.37
CA TRP A 32 -18.06 -0.82 -27.37
C TRP A 32 -16.98 0.21 -27.03
N PHE A 33 -16.87 1.25 -27.87
CA PHE A 33 -15.83 2.28 -27.77
C PHE A 33 -16.46 3.67 -27.85
N HIS A 34 -15.78 4.64 -27.30
CA HIS A 34 -16.17 6.05 -27.39
C HIS A 34 -15.65 6.65 -28.71
N ILE A 35 -16.43 6.53 -29.77
CA ILE A 35 -16.11 7.06 -31.10
C ILE A 35 -16.70 8.46 -31.23
N ASN A 36 -15.85 9.46 -31.55
CA ASN A 36 -16.25 10.85 -31.66
C ASN A 36 -16.70 11.21 -33.09
N HIS A 37 -16.00 10.69 -34.09
CA HIS A 37 -16.34 10.90 -35.51
C HIS A 37 -15.63 9.88 -36.40
N TYR A 38 -16.11 9.78 -37.65
CA TYR A 38 -15.60 8.85 -38.68
C TYR A 38 -14.87 9.63 -39.80
N PRO A 39 -13.93 8.99 -40.51
CA PRO A 39 -13.51 7.61 -40.33
C PRO A 39 -12.68 7.41 -39.07
N VAL A 40 -12.79 6.23 -38.42
CA VAL A 40 -11.95 5.84 -37.29
C VAL A 40 -10.60 5.37 -37.80
N GLU A 41 -9.53 6.05 -37.40
CA GLU A 41 -8.16 5.73 -37.82
C GLU A 41 -7.22 5.83 -36.60
N PRO A 42 -6.27 4.87 -36.42
CA PRO A 42 -5.35 4.90 -35.27
C PRO A 42 -4.40 6.11 -35.21
N SER A 43 -4.26 6.81 -36.36
CA SER A 43 -3.43 8.03 -36.51
C SER A 43 -4.15 9.30 -36.06
N HIS A 44 -5.46 9.31 -35.97
CA HIS A 44 -6.29 10.44 -35.59
C HIS A 44 -6.91 10.24 -34.21
N HIS A 45 -7.12 11.34 -33.47
CA HIS A 45 -7.75 11.31 -32.15
C HIS A 45 -9.27 11.41 -32.26
N ASN A 46 -9.90 10.57 -33.07
CA ASN A 46 -11.35 10.58 -33.29
C ASN A 46 -12.10 9.53 -32.43
N TYR A 47 -11.41 8.93 -31.47
CA TYR A 47 -11.97 8.08 -30.41
C TYR A 47 -11.25 8.37 -29.08
N GLU A 48 -11.88 8.02 -27.98
CA GLU A 48 -11.27 8.17 -26.65
C GLU A 48 -10.20 7.10 -26.40
N CYS A 49 -9.12 7.53 -25.71
CA CYS A 49 -7.96 6.72 -25.35
C CYS A 49 -7.60 6.95 -23.90
N VAL A 50 -6.77 6.07 -23.33
CA VAL A 50 -6.11 6.32 -22.07
C VAL A 50 -5.06 7.41 -22.26
N GLY A 51 -5.21 8.53 -21.56
CA GLY A 51 -4.32 9.67 -21.72
C GLY A 51 -4.15 10.10 -23.18
N ALA A 52 -2.91 10.21 -23.63
CA ALA A 52 -2.57 10.56 -25.04
C ALA A 52 -2.23 9.34 -25.90
N TYR A 53 -2.47 8.12 -25.43
CA TYR A 53 -2.01 6.88 -26.08
C TYR A 53 -3.03 6.31 -27.06
N LYS A 54 -3.00 6.77 -28.34
CA LYS A 54 -3.94 6.33 -29.40
C LYS A 54 -3.98 4.82 -29.64
N TRP A 55 -2.97 4.07 -29.22
CA TRP A 55 -2.95 2.62 -29.29
C TRP A 55 -3.69 1.92 -28.15
N MET A 56 -4.31 2.70 -27.24
CA MET A 56 -5.10 2.22 -26.11
C MET A 56 -6.54 2.77 -26.18
N PRO A 57 -7.38 2.29 -27.13
CA PRO A 57 -8.77 2.75 -27.23
C PRO A 57 -9.56 2.39 -25.97
N LYS A 58 -10.31 3.37 -25.47
CA LYS A 58 -11.11 3.24 -24.26
C LYS A 58 -12.42 2.48 -24.55
N LEU A 59 -12.75 1.52 -23.67
CA LEU A 59 -14.02 0.81 -23.73
C LEU A 59 -15.14 1.67 -23.12
N ASP A 60 -16.33 1.61 -23.72
CA ASP A 60 -17.55 2.11 -23.07
C ASP A 60 -18.03 1.06 -22.04
N THR A 61 -17.51 1.16 -20.84
CA THR A 61 -17.82 0.24 -19.76
C THR A 61 -19.24 0.41 -19.19
N SER A 62 -19.95 1.49 -19.56
CA SER A 62 -21.38 1.65 -19.27
C SER A 62 -22.26 0.75 -20.17
N ASN A 63 -21.73 0.29 -21.30
CA ASN A 63 -22.43 -0.59 -22.22
C ASN A 63 -22.64 -2.00 -21.62
N PRO A 64 -23.88 -2.51 -21.56
CA PRO A 64 -24.15 -3.84 -21.01
C PRO A 64 -23.43 -5.01 -21.71
N GLU A 65 -23.18 -4.92 -23.00
CA GLU A 65 -22.43 -5.95 -23.73
C GLU A 65 -20.95 -5.97 -23.33
N VAL A 66 -20.34 -4.79 -23.17
CA VAL A 66 -18.96 -4.64 -22.67
C VAL A 66 -18.85 -5.16 -21.25
N ARG A 67 -19.80 -4.79 -20.39
CA ARG A 67 -19.84 -5.28 -19.02
C ARG A 67 -19.93 -6.82 -18.96
N GLU A 68 -20.85 -7.41 -19.70
CA GLU A 68 -20.99 -8.87 -19.75
C GLU A 68 -19.73 -9.55 -20.34
N PHE A 69 -19.05 -8.93 -21.30
CA PHE A 69 -17.77 -9.41 -21.81
C PHE A 69 -16.68 -9.40 -20.70
N ILE A 70 -16.56 -8.30 -19.96
CA ILE A 70 -15.61 -8.19 -18.84
C ILE A 70 -15.89 -9.30 -17.81
N LEU A 71 -17.14 -9.45 -17.40
CA LEU A 71 -17.53 -10.49 -16.42
C LEU A 71 -17.21 -11.91 -16.93
N LYS A 72 -17.45 -12.20 -18.21
CA LYS A 72 -17.06 -13.49 -18.80
C LYS A 72 -15.56 -13.73 -18.72
N VAL A 73 -14.74 -12.72 -19.00
CA VAL A 73 -13.28 -12.83 -18.87
C VAL A 73 -12.91 -13.09 -17.40
N MET A 74 -13.48 -12.33 -16.47
CA MET A 74 -13.17 -12.51 -15.04
C MET A 74 -13.51 -13.92 -14.57
N PHE A 75 -14.70 -14.42 -14.88
CA PHE A 75 -15.11 -15.77 -14.53
C PHE A 75 -14.32 -16.87 -15.23
N TYR A 76 -13.95 -16.68 -16.50
CA TYR A 76 -13.14 -17.65 -17.24
C TYR A 76 -11.85 -18.00 -16.50
N TRP A 77 -11.12 -17.00 -16.00
CA TRP A 77 -9.87 -17.23 -15.30
C TRP A 77 -10.08 -17.79 -13.89
N ILE A 78 -11.13 -17.36 -13.19
CA ILE A 78 -11.46 -17.93 -11.87
C ILE A 78 -11.88 -19.39 -12.00
N ASP A 79 -12.79 -19.70 -12.92
CA ASP A 79 -13.38 -21.03 -13.07
C ASP A 79 -12.37 -22.06 -13.58
N ASN A 80 -11.54 -21.69 -14.56
CA ASN A 80 -10.65 -22.64 -15.22
C ASN A 80 -9.25 -22.71 -14.61
N PHE A 81 -8.76 -21.64 -13.99
CA PHE A 81 -7.39 -21.55 -13.47
C PHE A 81 -7.32 -21.31 -11.96
N GLN A 82 -8.46 -21.16 -11.28
CA GLN A 82 -8.57 -20.99 -9.84
C GLN A 82 -7.69 -19.86 -9.29
N ILE A 83 -7.57 -18.76 -10.03
CA ILE A 83 -6.84 -17.58 -9.55
C ILE A 83 -7.46 -17.07 -8.25
N ASP A 84 -6.65 -16.40 -7.41
CA ASP A 84 -7.08 -15.91 -6.09
C ASP A 84 -7.81 -14.57 -6.17
N GLY A 85 -7.72 -13.87 -7.30
CA GLY A 85 -8.39 -12.59 -7.50
C GLY A 85 -7.88 -11.78 -8.67
N TRP A 86 -8.30 -10.53 -8.71
CA TRP A 86 -7.99 -9.57 -9.75
C TRP A 86 -7.39 -8.29 -9.15
N ARG A 87 -6.29 -7.81 -9.71
CA ARG A 87 -5.89 -6.39 -9.65
C ARG A 87 -6.55 -5.70 -10.86
N LEU A 88 -7.30 -4.66 -10.62
CA LEU A 88 -8.13 -3.99 -11.61
C LEU A 88 -7.49 -2.66 -11.96
N ASP A 89 -6.93 -2.61 -13.16
CA ASP A 89 -6.21 -1.47 -13.72
C ASP A 89 -7.15 -0.27 -13.92
N VAL A 90 -6.69 0.93 -13.57
CA VAL A 90 -7.44 2.19 -13.70
C VAL A 90 -8.89 2.05 -13.24
N ALA A 91 -9.09 1.43 -12.07
CA ALA A 91 -10.40 0.98 -11.61
C ALA A 91 -11.40 2.13 -11.39
N ASP A 92 -10.93 3.34 -11.13
CA ASP A 92 -11.73 4.54 -10.91
C ASP A 92 -12.25 5.21 -12.20
N GLU A 93 -11.74 4.82 -13.38
CA GLU A 93 -12.25 5.28 -14.69
C GLU A 93 -13.27 4.31 -15.32
N VAL A 94 -13.41 3.10 -14.79
CA VAL A 94 -14.41 2.11 -15.22
C VAL A 94 -15.75 2.42 -14.58
N ASP A 95 -16.86 2.23 -15.33
CA ASP A 95 -18.20 2.46 -14.79
C ASP A 95 -18.42 1.63 -13.52
N PRO A 96 -18.84 2.24 -12.39
CA PRO A 96 -19.02 1.56 -11.11
C PRO A 96 -19.91 0.32 -11.17
N SER A 97 -20.91 0.29 -12.08
CA SER A 97 -21.82 -0.84 -12.22
C SER A 97 -21.12 -2.13 -12.65
N VAL A 98 -19.96 -2.04 -13.33
CA VAL A 98 -19.13 -3.20 -13.66
C VAL A 98 -18.62 -3.86 -12.39
N TRP A 99 -18.07 -3.06 -11.48
CA TRP A 99 -17.49 -3.55 -10.24
C TRP A 99 -18.53 -4.03 -9.24
N GLU A 100 -19.68 -3.36 -9.18
CA GLU A 100 -20.79 -3.78 -8.32
C GLU A 100 -21.33 -5.13 -8.76
N GLU A 101 -21.54 -5.33 -10.05
CA GLU A 101 -22.00 -6.60 -10.60
C GLU A 101 -20.93 -7.69 -10.50
N ALA A 102 -19.67 -7.36 -10.78
CA ALA A 102 -18.54 -8.29 -10.63
C ALA A 102 -18.44 -8.78 -9.19
N ARG A 103 -18.45 -7.85 -8.21
CA ARG A 103 -18.41 -8.23 -6.81
C ARG A 103 -19.60 -9.11 -6.40
N MET A 104 -20.80 -8.70 -6.74
CA MET A 104 -22.01 -9.46 -6.41
C MET A 104 -21.91 -10.89 -6.91
N ARG A 105 -21.64 -11.09 -8.21
CA ARG A 105 -21.57 -12.42 -8.82
C ARG A 105 -20.38 -13.25 -8.36
N ILE A 106 -19.19 -12.63 -8.22
CA ILE A 106 -17.99 -13.34 -7.80
C ILE A 106 -18.12 -13.75 -6.33
N LYS A 107 -18.53 -12.86 -5.44
CA LYS A 107 -18.63 -13.17 -4.00
C LYS A 107 -19.73 -14.17 -3.67
N GLU A 108 -20.81 -14.23 -4.46
CA GLU A 108 -21.83 -15.27 -4.33
C GLU A 108 -21.27 -16.68 -4.55
N LYS A 109 -20.40 -16.86 -5.54
CA LYS A 109 -19.81 -18.16 -5.90
C LYS A 109 -18.45 -18.41 -5.24
N TYR A 110 -17.68 -17.36 -5.06
CA TYR A 110 -16.27 -17.41 -4.64
C TYR A 110 -15.98 -16.29 -3.61
N PRO A 111 -16.43 -16.41 -2.37
CA PRO A 111 -16.32 -15.35 -1.35
C PRO A 111 -14.88 -14.93 -1.04
N ASP A 112 -13.92 -15.87 -1.20
CA ASP A 112 -12.51 -15.64 -0.87
C ASP A 112 -11.69 -14.96 -1.99
N LYS A 113 -12.24 -14.81 -3.19
CA LYS A 113 -11.53 -14.17 -4.31
C LYS A 113 -11.41 -12.66 -4.07
N ILE A 114 -10.22 -12.12 -4.28
CA ILE A 114 -9.87 -10.72 -4.00
C ILE A 114 -10.16 -9.84 -5.21
N LEU A 115 -10.76 -8.68 -4.97
CA LEU A 115 -10.88 -7.59 -5.93
C LEU A 115 -10.07 -6.40 -5.40
N LEU A 116 -8.91 -6.16 -6.03
CA LEU A 116 -7.98 -5.09 -5.71
C LEU A 116 -8.03 -4.02 -6.80
N GLY A 117 -8.51 -2.83 -6.48
CA GLY A 117 -8.57 -1.72 -7.45
C GLY A 117 -7.27 -0.91 -7.48
N GLU A 118 -6.83 -0.53 -8.67
CA GLU A 118 -5.85 0.54 -8.79
C GLU A 118 -6.57 1.89 -8.83
N THR A 119 -6.12 2.80 -7.97
CA THR A 119 -6.48 4.22 -7.96
C THR A 119 -5.36 5.00 -7.30
N TRP A 120 -5.10 6.21 -7.79
CA TRP A 120 -3.99 7.05 -7.32
C TRP A 120 -4.38 7.98 -6.17
N GLY A 121 -5.65 8.01 -5.81
CA GLY A 121 -6.19 8.87 -4.77
C GLY A 121 -7.01 8.14 -3.72
N TYR A 122 -7.84 8.90 -3.02
CA TYR A 122 -8.76 8.35 -2.04
C TYR A 122 -9.89 7.57 -2.69
N ALA A 123 -10.04 6.31 -2.31
CA ALA A 123 -10.95 5.34 -2.92
C ALA A 123 -12.23 5.07 -2.11
N GLY A 124 -12.68 6.01 -1.27
CA GLY A 124 -13.78 5.77 -0.35
C GLY A 124 -15.08 5.29 -1.00
N LYS A 125 -15.36 5.65 -2.25
CA LYS A 125 -16.53 5.15 -2.98
C LYS A 125 -16.39 3.66 -3.30
N MET A 126 -15.19 3.20 -3.68
CA MET A 126 -14.93 1.82 -4.09
C MET A 126 -14.88 0.85 -2.90
N LEU A 127 -14.59 1.36 -1.69
CA LEU A 127 -14.41 0.58 -0.46
C LEU A 127 -15.64 0.60 0.47
N ARG A 128 -16.82 0.92 -0.08
CA ARG A 128 -18.09 0.89 0.68
C ARG A 128 -18.65 -0.50 0.93
N GLY A 129 -18.02 -1.55 0.37
CA GLY A 129 -18.43 -2.94 0.51
C GLY A 129 -19.15 -3.52 -0.70
N ASN A 130 -19.43 -2.71 -1.74
CA ASN A 130 -20.13 -3.12 -2.95
C ASN A 130 -19.26 -3.21 -4.20
N GLN A 131 -17.97 -2.84 -4.15
CA GLN A 131 -17.07 -2.89 -5.31
C GLN A 131 -15.78 -3.65 -4.97
N MET A 132 -14.78 -3.01 -4.35
CA MET A 132 -13.46 -3.59 -4.08
C MET A 132 -13.33 -4.12 -2.65
N ASP A 133 -12.42 -5.06 -2.46
CA ASP A 133 -11.97 -5.50 -1.13
C ASP A 133 -10.85 -4.60 -0.62
N SER A 134 -10.01 -4.12 -1.52
CA SER A 134 -8.87 -3.26 -1.24
C SER A 134 -8.51 -2.41 -2.47
N VAL A 135 -7.64 -1.43 -2.26
CA VAL A 135 -7.05 -0.62 -3.33
C VAL A 135 -5.55 -0.49 -3.14
N MET A 136 -4.82 -0.28 -4.25
CA MET A 136 -3.42 0.12 -4.20
C MET A 136 -3.31 1.49 -3.53
N ASN A 137 -2.68 1.52 -2.34
CA ASN A 137 -2.70 2.69 -1.45
C ASN A 137 -1.59 3.68 -1.80
N TYR A 138 -1.75 4.37 -2.92
CA TYR A 138 -0.82 5.43 -3.32
C TYR A 138 -0.81 6.61 -2.36
N VAL A 139 -1.88 6.84 -1.60
CA VAL A 139 -1.91 7.88 -0.55
C VAL A 139 -0.88 7.60 0.53
N PHE A 140 -0.75 6.33 0.97
CA PHE A 140 0.31 5.91 1.88
C PHE A 140 1.70 6.03 1.22
N ARG A 141 1.84 5.52 -0.01
CA ARG A 141 3.08 5.60 -0.79
C ARG A 141 3.59 7.03 -0.86
N ASP A 142 2.73 7.98 -1.23
CA ASP A 142 3.11 9.37 -1.38
C ASP A 142 3.50 10.04 -0.05
N ALA A 143 2.79 9.73 1.04
CA ALA A 143 3.15 10.22 2.37
C ALA A 143 4.54 9.71 2.81
N VAL A 144 4.84 8.43 2.57
CA VAL A 144 6.13 7.83 2.92
C VAL A 144 7.25 8.34 2.00
N ARG A 145 7.00 8.46 0.68
CA ARG A 145 7.93 9.04 -0.29
C ARG A 145 8.30 10.46 0.11
N ASP A 146 7.31 11.33 0.30
CA ASP A 146 7.50 12.75 0.61
C ASP A 146 8.23 12.93 1.93
N TYR A 147 7.97 12.07 2.91
CA TYR A 147 8.64 12.13 4.20
C TYR A 147 10.04 11.53 4.14
N ILE A 148 10.22 10.27 3.70
CA ILE A 148 11.49 9.54 3.83
C ILE A 148 12.46 9.86 2.69
N ALA A 149 12.01 9.77 1.44
CA ALA A 149 12.88 9.90 0.28
C ALA A 149 13.12 11.37 -0.08
N GLU A 150 12.07 12.12 -0.36
CA GLU A 150 12.15 13.49 -0.85
C GLU A 150 12.38 14.53 0.25
N LYS A 151 12.03 14.21 1.50
CA LYS A 151 12.14 15.10 2.67
C LYS A 151 11.41 16.43 2.45
N SER A 152 10.34 16.40 1.68
CA SER A 152 9.53 17.56 1.30
C SER A 152 8.47 17.92 2.34
N ILE A 153 8.18 17.01 3.28
CA ILE A 153 7.24 17.26 4.39
C ILE A 153 7.90 17.00 5.75
N SER A 154 7.37 17.70 6.77
CA SER A 154 7.77 17.48 8.17
C SER A 154 7.11 16.24 8.77
N VAL A 155 7.58 15.81 9.95
CA VAL A 155 6.99 14.69 10.68
C VAL A 155 5.54 14.94 11.10
N THR A 156 5.19 16.17 11.47
CA THR A 156 3.81 16.54 11.81
C THR A 156 2.89 16.56 10.59
N GLN A 157 3.41 16.92 9.41
CA GLN A 157 2.68 16.79 8.16
C GLN A 157 2.48 15.33 7.75
N LEU A 158 3.49 14.47 7.96
CA LEU A 158 3.34 13.02 7.78
C LEU A 158 2.22 12.48 8.68
N ASP A 159 2.28 12.77 9.98
CA ASP A 159 1.28 12.34 10.96
C ASP A 159 -0.13 12.77 10.57
N SER A 160 -0.30 14.03 10.20
CA SER A 160 -1.57 14.57 9.72
C SER A 160 -2.11 13.83 8.49
N ARG A 161 -1.26 13.54 7.49
CA ARG A 161 -1.66 12.81 6.29
C ARG A 161 -2.08 11.38 6.58
N LEU A 162 -1.32 10.67 7.44
CA LEU A 162 -1.62 9.29 7.81
C LEU A 162 -2.90 9.17 8.63
N ASN A 163 -3.07 10.03 9.64
CA ASN A 163 -4.29 10.04 10.43
C ASN A 163 -5.51 10.45 9.59
N HIS A 164 -5.37 11.40 8.66
CA HIS A 164 -6.44 11.74 7.72
C HIS A 164 -6.79 10.55 6.82
N MET A 165 -5.79 9.82 6.31
CA MET A 165 -6.01 8.64 5.48
C MET A 165 -6.78 7.56 6.26
N LEU A 166 -6.36 7.24 7.49
CA LEU A 166 -7.02 6.24 8.32
C LEU A 166 -8.44 6.68 8.71
N ALA A 167 -8.66 7.95 9.06
CA ALA A 167 -9.99 8.48 9.36
C ALA A 167 -10.93 8.56 8.15
N TYR A 168 -10.39 8.51 6.92
CA TYR A 168 -11.18 8.57 5.69
C TYR A 168 -11.87 7.25 5.37
N TYR A 169 -11.28 6.13 5.77
CA TYR A 169 -11.81 4.79 5.56
C TYR A 169 -12.52 4.28 6.83
N LYS A 170 -13.15 3.12 6.74
CA LYS A 170 -13.66 2.40 7.91
C LYS A 170 -12.52 1.61 8.55
N ASP A 171 -12.52 1.51 9.87
CA ASP A 171 -11.48 0.81 10.64
C ASP A 171 -11.14 -0.60 10.11
N GLU A 172 -12.17 -1.36 9.67
CA GLU A 172 -11.97 -2.70 9.10
C GLU A 172 -11.21 -2.66 7.77
N THR A 173 -11.35 -1.57 7.01
CA THR A 173 -10.70 -1.37 5.71
C THR A 173 -9.23 -1.02 5.86
N ASP A 174 -8.85 -0.33 6.92
CA ASP A 174 -7.48 0.15 7.13
C ASP A 174 -6.45 -0.98 7.10
N ASN A 175 -6.80 -2.14 7.67
CA ASN A 175 -5.93 -3.31 7.68
C ASN A 175 -5.88 -4.06 6.34
N LEU A 176 -6.74 -3.70 5.38
CA LEU A 176 -6.82 -4.30 4.05
C LEU A 176 -6.14 -3.48 2.96
N LEU A 177 -5.89 -2.18 3.19
CA LEU A 177 -5.26 -1.29 2.22
C LEU A 177 -3.92 -1.85 1.73
N TYR A 178 -3.77 -1.97 0.40
CA TYR A 178 -2.56 -2.52 -0.22
C TYR A 178 -1.44 -1.48 -0.24
N ASN A 179 -0.64 -1.46 0.83
CA ASN A 179 0.44 -0.48 1.02
C ASN A 179 1.66 -0.84 0.16
N LEU A 180 2.02 0.05 -0.74
CA LEU A 180 3.20 -0.07 -1.60
C LEU A 180 4.17 1.09 -1.33
N LEU A 181 5.43 0.92 -1.65
CA LEU A 181 6.43 2.00 -1.69
C LEU A 181 6.63 2.51 -3.12
N ASP A 182 6.53 1.60 -4.07
CA ASP A 182 6.64 1.84 -5.51
C ASP A 182 5.89 0.76 -6.29
N SER A 183 5.91 0.88 -7.61
CA SER A 183 5.28 -0.06 -8.53
C SER A 183 5.97 -0.04 -9.90
N HIS A 184 5.41 -0.78 -10.86
CA HIS A 184 5.86 -0.75 -12.26
C HIS A 184 5.56 0.58 -12.99
N ASP A 185 4.78 1.48 -12.37
CA ASP A 185 4.40 2.79 -12.93
C ASP A 185 5.11 3.97 -12.26
N THR A 186 6.04 3.68 -11.33
CA THR A 186 6.75 4.70 -10.58
C THR A 186 8.25 4.38 -10.53
N GLU A 187 9.05 5.36 -10.15
CA GLU A 187 10.44 5.12 -9.81
C GLU A 187 10.55 4.17 -8.62
N ARG A 188 11.61 3.36 -8.59
CA ARG A 188 11.90 2.50 -7.44
C ARG A 188 12.26 3.33 -6.21
N PHE A 189 11.79 2.89 -5.05
CA PHE A 189 11.97 3.65 -3.82
C PHE A 189 13.43 3.89 -3.47
N LEU A 190 14.33 2.93 -3.73
CA LEU A 190 15.77 3.11 -3.52
C LEU A 190 16.35 4.20 -4.42
N TYR A 191 15.89 4.32 -5.67
CA TYR A 191 16.28 5.40 -6.57
C TYR A 191 15.91 6.77 -6.00
N LEU A 192 14.66 6.93 -5.53
CA LEU A 192 14.20 8.14 -4.86
C LEU A 192 14.99 8.47 -3.57
N CYS A 193 15.50 7.45 -2.90
CA CYS A 193 16.40 7.60 -1.74
C CYS A 193 17.86 7.94 -2.12
N HIS A 194 18.16 8.21 -3.39
CA HIS A 194 19.54 8.41 -3.88
C HIS A 194 20.46 7.26 -3.46
N GLU A 195 19.98 6.02 -3.61
CA GLU A 195 20.64 4.76 -3.27
C GLU A 195 21.03 4.62 -1.78
N ASN A 196 20.45 5.43 -0.91
CA ASN A 196 20.65 5.30 0.53
C ASN A 196 19.81 4.14 1.10
N LYS A 197 20.45 2.98 1.22
CA LYS A 197 19.82 1.75 1.75
C LYS A 197 19.26 1.88 3.18
N LYS A 198 19.78 2.81 3.99
CA LYS A 198 19.22 3.06 5.33
C LYS A 198 17.83 3.67 5.23
N LEU A 199 17.59 4.57 4.27
CA LEU A 199 16.26 5.15 4.01
C LEU A 199 15.30 4.10 3.45
N LEU A 200 15.73 3.24 2.52
CA LEU A 200 14.94 2.10 2.04
C LEU A 200 14.54 1.19 3.21
N LYS A 201 15.48 0.83 4.08
CA LYS A 201 15.19 -0.01 5.26
C LYS A 201 14.21 0.65 6.23
N LEU A 202 14.31 1.98 6.41
CA LEU A 202 13.38 2.75 7.22
C LEU A 202 11.96 2.71 6.63
N ALA A 203 11.83 2.92 5.31
CA ALA A 203 10.57 2.84 4.59
C ALA A 203 9.97 1.43 4.60
N ALA A 204 10.78 0.40 4.38
CA ALA A 204 10.35 -1.00 4.45
C ALA A 204 9.83 -1.38 5.84
N ALA A 205 10.49 -0.93 6.92
CA ALA A 205 9.99 -1.13 8.27
C ALA A 205 8.65 -0.41 8.48
N PHE A 206 8.53 0.82 7.98
CA PHE A 206 7.28 1.55 8.05
C PHE A 206 6.16 0.79 7.33
N GLN A 207 6.36 0.42 6.08
CA GLN A 207 5.40 -0.33 5.26
C GLN A 207 4.94 -1.64 5.94
N MET A 208 5.89 -2.40 6.48
CA MET A 208 5.61 -3.71 7.07
C MET A 208 4.89 -3.63 8.42
N LEU A 209 5.07 -2.55 9.17
CA LEU A 209 4.58 -2.44 10.55
C LEU A 209 3.37 -1.50 10.68
N PHE A 210 3.06 -0.71 9.67
CA PHE A 210 1.88 0.17 9.59
C PHE A 210 0.58 -0.62 9.32
N PRO A 211 -0.63 -0.08 9.66
CA PRO A 211 -1.90 -0.66 9.23
C PRO A 211 -1.98 -0.86 7.71
N GLY A 212 -2.51 -2.00 7.28
CA GLY A 212 -2.64 -2.35 5.86
C GLY A 212 -1.97 -3.67 5.51
N SER A 213 -2.04 -4.04 4.24
CA SER A 213 -1.40 -5.22 3.65
C SER A 213 -0.18 -4.78 2.86
N PRO A 214 1.05 -4.99 3.35
CA PRO A 214 2.25 -4.53 2.67
C PRO A 214 2.49 -5.31 1.37
N ALA A 215 2.83 -4.59 0.33
CA ALA A 215 3.14 -5.12 -0.99
C ALA A 215 4.56 -4.75 -1.40
N ILE A 216 5.37 -5.73 -1.70
CA ILE A 216 6.74 -5.55 -2.17
C ILE A 216 6.72 -5.58 -3.68
N TYR A 217 7.14 -4.50 -4.34
CA TYR A 217 7.44 -4.55 -5.76
C TYR A 217 8.70 -5.39 -5.95
N TYR A 218 8.67 -6.34 -6.90
CA TYR A 218 9.80 -7.27 -7.07
C TYR A 218 11.13 -6.55 -7.21
N GLY A 219 12.13 -7.02 -6.49
CA GLY A 219 13.47 -6.46 -6.51
C GLY A 219 13.78 -5.44 -5.42
N ASP A 220 12.79 -4.82 -4.79
CA ASP A 220 13.04 -3.92 -3.65
C ASP A 220 13.67 -4.67 -2.48
N GLU A 221 13.22 -5.91 -2.26
CA GLU A 221 13.74 -6.79 -1.22
C GLU A 221 15.20 -7.21 -1.41
N VAL A 222 15.75 -6.95 -2.59
CA VAL A 222 17.16 -7.20 -2.92
C VAL A 222 17.92 -5.91 -3.29
N GLY A 223 17.30 -4.75 -3.09
CA GLY A 223 17.93 -3.45 -3.27
C GLY A 223 18.10 -3.01 -4.72
N MET A 224 17.19 -3.42 -5.60
CA MET A 224 17.15 -2.91 -6.97
C MET A 224 16.82 -1.42 -7.00
N THR A 225 17.44 -0.71 -7.93
CA THR A 225 17.19 0.71 -8.24
C THR A 225 16.68 0.86 -9.67
N GLY A 226 16.02 1.96 -10.00
CA GLY A 226 15.54 2.27 -11.34
C GLY A 226 14.71 3.55 -11.35
N ASP A 227 14.91 4.36 -12.39
CA ASP A 227 14.13 5.56 -12.69
C ASP A 227 12.76 5.17 -13.27
N ASN A 228 12.01 6.12 -13.76
CA ASN A 228 10.70 5.92 -14.41
C ASN A 228 10.67 4.78 -15.44
N ASP A 229 9.45 4.30 -15.76
CA ASP A 229 9.24 3.33 -16.82
C ASP A 229 9.97 3.74 -18.13
N PRO A 230 10.76 2.84 -18.77
CA PRO A 230 10.85 1.39 -18.50
C PRO A 230 11.93 0.98 -17.49
N ASP A 231 12.72 1.91 -16.96
CA ASP A 231 13.91 1.60 -16.15
C ASP A 231 13.56 0.93 -14.80
N CYS A 232 12.43 1.28 -14.19
CA CYS A 232 11.92 0.62 -12.98
C CYS A 232 11.56 -0.87 -13.20
N ARG A 233 11.41 -1.31 -14.45
CA ARG A 233 11.01 -2.69 -14.83
C ARG A 233 12.19 -3.57 -15.26
N ARG A 234 13.40 -3.29 -14.80
CA ARG A 234 14.59 -4.14 -15.06
C ARG A 234 14.33 -5.57 -14.58
N CYS A 235 15.02 -6.55 -15.20
CA CYS A 235 14.94 -7.94 -14.77
C CYS A 235 15.37 -8.10 -13.32
N MET A 236 14.74 -9.06 -12.61
CA MET A 236 15.05 -9.37 -11.23
C MET A 236 16.53 -9.73 -11.07
N GLU A 237 17.18 -9.15 -10.07
CA GLU A 237 18.55 -9.46 -9.68
C GLU A 237 18.56 -10.64 -8.70
N TRP A 238 19.12 -11.76 -9.16
CA TRP A 238 19.16 -13.00 -8.38
C TRP A 238 20.54 -13.21 -7.73
N GLU A 239 20.54 -13.95 -6.62
CA GLU A 239 21.72 -14.52 -5.94
C GLU A 239 22.92 -13.56 -5.77
N GLU A 240 23.90 -13.58 -6.69
CA GLU A 240 25.15 -12.84 -6.54
C GLU A 240 24.97 -11.31 -6.61
N ASN A 241 23.97 -10.85 -7.35
CA ASN A 241 23.67 -9.43 -7.50
C ASN A 241 22.70 -8.91 -6.42
N ALA A 242 22.05 -9.80 -5.70
CA ALA A 242 21.10 -9.44 -4.64
C ALA A 242 21.81 -8.85 -3.42
N ASP A 243 21.34 -7.70 -2.93
CA ASP A 243 21.81 -7.14 -1.67
C ASP A 243 21.32 -7.97 -0.48
N LYS A 244 22.22 -8.74 0.10
CA LYS A 244 21.92 -9.65 1.23
C LYS A 244 21.51 -8.91 2.49
N ASP A 245 22.01 -7.70 2.71
CA ASP A 245 21.68 -6.92 3.90
C ASP A 245 20.24 -6.35 3.81
N VAL A 246 19.85 -5.86 2.64
CA VAL A 246 18.47 -5.44 2.36
C VAL A 246 17.53 -6.65 2.44
N LYS A 247 17.90 -7.78 1.82
CA LYS A 247 17.10 -9.02 1.85
C LYS A 247 16.84 -9.51 3.27
N ASN A 248 17.89 -9.58 4.08
CA ASN A 248 17.78 -9.98 5.48
C ASN A 248 16.87 -9.03 6.29
N TRP A 249 16.92 -7.74 5.96
CA TRP A 249 16.06 -6.75 6.59
C TRP A 249 14.59 -6.98 6.27
N TYR A 250 14.24 -7.14 5.00
CA TYR A 250 12.86 -7.47 4.59
C TYR A 250 12.36 -8.76 5.23
N GLN A 251 13.20 -9.81 5.24
CA GLN A 251 12.86 -11.07 5.92
C GLN A 251 12.57 -10.86 7.41
N LYS A 252 13.36 -10.05 8.11
CA LYS A 252 13.18 -9.74 9.52
C LYS A 252 11.84 -9.00 9.75
N MET A 253 11.53 -8.00 8.92
CA MET A 253 10.26 -7.24 9.01
C MET A 253 9.05 -8.13 8.73
N ILE A 254 9.13 -9.00 7.73
CA ILE A 254 8.09 -9.99 7.41
C ILE A 254 7.86 -10.95 8.59
N GLN A 255 8.93 -11.43 9.23
CA GLN A 255 8.80 -12.31 10.40
C GLN A 255 8.14 -11.60 11.58
N LEU A 256 8.48 -10.34 11.86
CA LEU A 256 7.81 -9.55 12.89
C LEU A 256 6.30 -9.48 12.62
N ARG A 257 5.92 -9.11 11.38
CA ARG A 257 4.50 -9.06 11.01
C ARG A 257 3.78 -10.40 11.13
N LYS A 258 4.43 -11.50 10.76
CA LYS A 258 3.86 -12.86 10.89
C LYS A 258 3.69 -13.30 12.34
N ASN A 259 4.65 -12.95 13.20
CA ASN A 259 4.69 -13.44 14.57
C ASN A 259 3.74 -12.68 15.52
N TYR A 260 3.44 -11.42 15.23
CA TYR A 260 2.68 -10.57 16.13
C TYR A 260 1.35 -10.13 15.52
N SER A 261 0.24 -10.54 16.12
CA SER A 261 -1.12 -10.20 15.67
C SER A 261 -1.39 -8.69 15.76
N CYS A 262 -0.90 -8.02 16.79
CA CYS A 262 -1.07 -6.59 16.96
C CYS A 262 -0.54 -5.78 15.77
N ILE A 263 0.52 -6.26 15.09
CA ILE A 263 1.03 -5.61 13.87
C ILE A 263 0.06 -5.79 12.69
N ARG A 264 -0.61 -6.95 12.59
CA ARG A 264 -1.52 -7.24 11.48
C ARG A 264 -2.88 -6.55 11.62
N SER A 265 -3.47 -6.62 12.80
CA SER A 265 -4.86 -6.22 13.02
C SER A 265 -5.09 -5.37 14.29
N GLY A 266 -4.03 -5.01 15.01
CA GLY A 266 -4.15 -4.15 16.19
C GLY A 266 -4.59 -2.73 15.84
N SER A 267 -5.13 -2.02 16.83
CA SER A 267 -5.41 -0.59 16.73
C SER A 267 -4.13 0.21 16.43
N PHE A 268 -4.30 1.40 15.89
CA PHE A 268 -3.20 2.31 15.59
C PHE A 268 -3.33 3.59 16.40
N ARG A 269 -2.21 4.09 16.92
CA ARG A 269 -2.12 5.42 17.52
C ARG A 269 -0.72 5.99 17.32
N THR A 270 -0.61 7.24 16.94
CA THR A 270 0.64 8.00 16.99
C THR A 270 1.03 8.28 18.42
N VAL A 271 2.30 8.04 18.75
CA VAL A 271 2.87 8.31 20.11
C VAL A 271 4.00 9.34 20.08
N ILE A 272 4.63 9.56 18.94
CA ILE A 272 5.69 10.55 18.73
C ILE A 272 5.53 11.18 17.34
N ALA A 273 5.56 12.51 17.29
CA ALA A 273 5.72 13.31 16.07
C ALA A 273 6.63 14.48 16.41
N ASP A 274 7.94 14.22 16.56
CA ASP A 274 8.92 15.19 17.05
C ASP A 274 9.73 15.80 15.91
N GLU A 275 9.46 17.05 15.57
CA GLU A 275 10.18 17.80 14.54
C GLU A 275 11.62 18.13 14.92
N THR A 276 11.95 18.21 16.22
CA THR A 276 13.29 18.55 16.69
C THR A 276 14.29 17.45 16.37
N THR A 277 13.88 16.21 16.56
CA THR A 277 14.69 15.02 16.29
C THR A 277 14.36 14.38 14.95
N ASP A 278 13.30 14.83 14.28
CA ASP A 278 12.78 14.23 13.05
C ASP A 278 12.43 12.74 13.24
N THR A 279 11.60 12.50 14.27
CA THR A 279 11.24 11.16 14.71
C THR A 279 9.73 10.97 14.69
N TYR A 280 9.27 9.91 14.04
CA TYR A 280 7.87 9.45 14.05
C TYR A 280 7.74 8.16 14.81
N GLY A 281 6.75 8.07 15.69
CA GLY A 281 6.49 6.86 16.47
C GLY A 281 5.00 6.57 16.57
N PHE A 282 4.66 5.28 16.47
CA PHE A 282 3.29 4.81 16.63
C PHE A 282 3.25 3.50 17.41
N VAL A 283 2.08 3.20 17.96
CA VAL A 283 1.80 1.94 18.64
C VAL A 283 0.71 1.16 17.88
N ARG A 284 0.92 -0.15 17.75
CA ARG A 284 -0.09 -1.14 17.34
C ARG A 284 -0.45 -1.97 18.55
N LYS A 285 -1.75 -2.11 18.85
CA LYS A 285 -2.20 -2.81 20.06
C LYS A 285 -3.42 -3.68 19.79
N ASP A 286 -3.37 -4.90 20.36
CA ASP A 286 -4.52 -5.81 20.47
C ASP A 286 -4.56 -6.46 21.86
N GLU A 287 -5.37 -7.51 22.04
CA GLU A 287 -5.46 -8.26 23.29
C GLU A 287 -4.18 -9.05 23.65
N THR A 288 -3.29 -9.27 22.68
CA THR A 288 -2.03 -10.02 22.90
C THR A 288 -0.88 -9.15 23.36
N GLY A 289 -0.94 -7.82 23.13
CA GLY A 289 0.08 -6.88 23.54
C GLY A 289 0.20 -5.67 22.62
N SER A 290 1.24 -4.90 22.85
CA SER A 290 1.54 -3.66 22.11
C SER A 290 2.90 -3.75 21.42
N CYS A 291 2.93 -3.22 20.20
CA CYS A 291 4.14 -3.02 19.39
C CYS A 291 4.34 -1.51 19.15
N TYR A 292 5.41 -0.95 19.70
CA TYR A 292 5.83 0.44 19.45
C TYR A 292 6.87 0.44 18.34
N VAL A 293 6.64 1.25 17.31
CA VAL A 293 7.53 1.40 16.16
C VAL A 293 8.01 2.84 16.15
N ILE A 294 9.32 3.07 16.30
CA ILE A 294 9.94 4.38 16.36
C ILE A 294 10.88 4.54 15.18
N LEU A 295 10.52 5.43 14.27
CA LEU A 295 11.22 5.72 13.01
C LEU A 295 11.96 7.04 13.14
N HIS A 296 13.28 7.02 13.12
CA HIS A 296 14.13 8.20 13.18
C HIS A 296 14.74 8.50 11.82
N ARG A 297 14.22 9.54 11.13
CA ARG A 297 14.76 10.02 9.87
C ARG A 297 15.92 11.00 10.06
N GLY A 298 16.13 11.47 11.28
CA GLY A 298 17.16 12.44 11.60
C GLY A 298 18.57 11.95 11.25
N THR A 299 19.48 12.91 11.03
CA THR A 299 20.86 12.67 10.60
C THR A 299 21.88 12.59 11.73
N LYS A 300 21.42 12.73 12.98
CA LYS A 300 22.27 12.72 14.17
C LYS A 300 21.71 11.74 15.20
N ASN A 301 22.60 11.20 16.04
CA ASN A 301 22.15 10.44 17.20
C ASN A 301 21.31 11.33 18.12
N CYS A 302 20.24 10.77 18.65
CA CYS A 302 19.39 11.48 19.61
C CYS A 302 18.85 10.53 20.68
N LYS A 303 18.39 11.14 21.77
CA LYS A 303 17.65 10.46 22.84
C LYS A 303 16.16 10.77 22.64
N ILE A 304 15.31 9.74 22.63
CA ILE A 304 13.87 9.85 22.50
C ILE A 304 13.20 9.28 23.75
N GLU A 305 12.21 9.98 24.26
CA GLU A 305 11.30 9.48 25.29
C GLU A 305 10.00 9.04 24.62
N CYS A 306 9.72 7.74 24.65
CA CYS A 306 8.52 7.16 24.07
C CYS A 306 7.49 6.87 25.17
N PRO A 307 6.32 7.52 25.14
CA PRO A 307 5.24 7.20 26.07
C PRO A 307 4.67 5.81 25.79
N VAL A 308 4.35 5.07 26.87
CA VAL A 308 3.82 3.71 26.78
C VAL A 308 2.47 3.56 27.47
N LEU A 309 1.60 2.73 26.91
CA LEU A 309 0.21 2.52 27.33
C LEU A 309 0.07 1.50 28.48
N GLU A 310 1.12 0.77 28.79
CA GLU A 310 1.18 -0.23 29.85
C GLU A 310 2.47 -0.11 30.67
N ARG A 311 2.45 -0.67 31.90
CA ARG A 311 3.64 -0.85 32.71
C ARG A 311 4.26 -2.22 32.50
N GLY A 312 5.57 -2.33 32.67
CA GLY A 312 6.28 -3.60 32.65
C GLY A 312 7.65 -3.56 31.97
N VAL A 313 8.07 -4.70 31.48
CA VAL A 313 9.32 -4.86 30.72
C VAL A 313 9.00 -4.91 29.25
N PHE A 314 9.79 -4.21 28.46
CA PHE A 314 9.67 -4.15 27.01
C PHE A 314 10.91 -4.78 26.36
N ALA A 315 10.73 -5.44 25.24
CA ALA A 315 11.83 -5.99 24.45
C ALA A 315 11.99 -5.20 23.14
N GLU A 316 13.16 -4.62 22.91
CA GLU A 316 13.53 -4.12 21.59
C GLU A 316 13.94 -5.33 20.73
N VAL A 317 13.05 -5.72 19.81
CA VAL A 317 13.14 -7.03 19.13
C VAL A 317 14.20 -7.08 18.01
N LEU A 318 14.77 -5.95 17.62
CA LEU A 318 15.83 -5.91 16.60
C LEU A 318 17.22 -6.14 17.24
N SER A 319 17.43 -5.65 18.46
CA SER A 319 18.69 -5.80 19.23
C SER A 319 18.63 -6.88 20.31
N GLY A 320 17.44 -7.23 20.79
CA GLY A 320 17.24 -8.10 21.95
C GLY A 320 17.39 -7.38 23.29
N GLU A 321 17.51 -6.06 23.30
CA GLU A 321 17.60 -5.24 24.50
C GLU A 321 16.31 -5.28 25.30
N LEU A 322 16.42 -5.40 26.64
CA LEU A 322 15.29 -5.28 27.54
C LEU A 322 15.26 -3.86 28.13
N LEU A 323 14.11 -3.25 27.98
CA LEU A 323 13.81 -1.89 28.45
C LEU A 323 12.78 -1.94 29.58
N ARG A 324 12.86 -1.01 30.52
CA ARG A 324 11.85 -0.83 31.55
C ARG A 324 11.26 0.57 31.45
N GLU A 325 9.98 0.66 31.74
CA GLU A 325 9.33 1.97 31.80
C GLU A 325 9.87 2.77 32.96
N GLU A 326 9.91 4.09 32.79
CA GLU A 326 10.13 5.10 33.80
C GLU A 326 8.80 5.80 34.09
N ASP A 327 8.59 6.24 35.33
CA ASP A 327 7.38 6.99 35.69
C ASP A 327 7.32 8.32 34.91
N ILE A 328 6.13 8.67 34.44
CA ILE A 328 5.86 10.00 33.90
C ILE A 328 5.68 10.94 35.09
N GLY A 329 6.47 12.03 35.13
CA GLY A 329 6.38 13.03 36.21
C GLY A 329 5.02 13.73 36.26
N GLU A 330 4.56 14.15 37.46
CA GLU A 330 3.26 14.81 37.66
C GLU A 330 3.04 16.04 36.75
N ALA A 331 4.09 16.73 36.34
CA ALA A 331 4.02 17.89 35.43
C ALA A 331 3.64 17.54 33.99
N GLU A 332 3.84 16.30 33.57
CA GLU A 332 3.48 15.81 32.22
C GLU A 332 2.03 15.32 32.16
N LEU A 333 1.39 15.06 33.29
CA LEU A 333 0.00 14.58 33.41
C LEU A 333 -1.06 15.68 33.25
N LEU A 334 -0.65 16.94 33.10
CA LEU A 334 -1.57 18.10 33.03
C LEU A 334 -2.28 18.25 31.65
N ASN A 335 -1.95 17.44 30.67
CA ASN A 335 -2.63 17.40 29.38
C ASN A 335 -3.68 16.28 29.40
N GLU A 336 -4.96 16.58 29.17
CA GLU A 336 -6.07 15.62 29.23
C GLU A 336 -5.88 14.39 28.34
N ASP A 337 -5.08 14.52 27.26
CA ASP A 337 -4.74 13.41 26.34
C ASP A 337 -3.71 12.40 26.89
N ILE A 338 -3.03 12.73 28.01
CA ILE A 338 -1.93 11.91 28.57
C ILE A 338 -2.43 10.88 29.59
N THR A 339 -3.69 10.94 30.01
CA THR A 339 -4.25 10.05 31.06
C THR A 339 -4.21 8.56 30.73
N GLU A 340 -4.04 8.18 29.46
CA GLU A 340 -3.92 6.78 29.04
C GLU A 340 -2.50 6.22 29.11
N TYR A 341 -1.46 7.05 29.08
CA TYR A 341 -0.07 6.60 29.20
C TYR A 341 0.25 6.21 30.64
N LYS A 342 0.97 5.10 30.81
CA LYS A 342 1.32 4.53 32.13
C LYS A 342 2.78 4.74 32.52
N GLY A 343 3.61 5.18 31.55
CA GLY A 343 5.03 5.41 31.75
C GLY A 343 5.67 5.86 30.44
N LYS A 344 6.99 5.97 30.45
CA LYS A 344 7.81 6.23 29.25
C LYS A 344 9.01 5.30 29.23
N ILE A 345 9.54 5.04 28.04
CA ILE A 345 10.81 4.37 27.83
C ILE A 345 11.77 5.30 27.11
N THR A 346 13.03 5.25 27.53
CA THR A 346 14.09 6.04 26.93
C THR A 346 14.84 5.23 25.88
N LEU A 347 14.99 5.81 24.69
CA LEU A 347 15.60 5.17 23.52
C LEU A 347 16.78 5.99 23.00
N GLN A 348 17.87 5.31 22.63
CA GLN A 348 18.94 5.90 21.85
C GLN A 348 18.72 5.57 20.38
N MET A 349 18.61 6.60 19.53
CA MET A 349 18.39 6.45 18.09
C MET A 349 19.66 6.84 17.33
N GLU A 350 20.01 6.00 16.36
CA GLU A 350 21.04 6.30 15.39
C GLU A 350 20.41 6.97 14.13
N PRO A 351 21.19 7.66 13.30
CA PRO A 351 20.71 8.24 12.06
C PRO A 351 20.04 7.21 11.16
N TYR A 352 18.85 7.54 10.64
CA TYR A 352 18.08 6.69 9.72
C TYR A 352 17.83 5.30 10.29
N SER A 353 17.35 5.23 11.53
CA SER A 353 17.14 3.97 12.24
C SER A 353 15.69 3.76 12.65
N VAL A 354 15.34 2.51 12.91
CA VAL A 354 14.07 2.13 13.51
C VAL A 354 14.31 1.29 14.75
N LYS A 355 13.45 1.48 15.74
CA LYS A 355 13.33 0.56 16.88
C LYS A 355 11.93 -0.02 16.92
N VAL A 356 11.85 -1.31 17.20
CA VAL A 356 10.59 -2.05 17.32
C VAL A 356 10.53 -2.66 18.70
N ILE A 357 9.58 -2.22 19.49
CA ILE A 357 9.53 -2.50 20.92
C ILE A 357 8.21 -3.22 21.22
N MET A 358 8.33 -4.42 21.78
CA MET A 358 7.19 -5.24 22.18
C MET A 358 7.00 -5.18 23.68
N SER A 359 5.76 -4.94 24.12
CA SER A 359 5.43 -5.14 25.53
C SER A 359 5.55 -6.63 25.86
N SER A 360 6.24 -6.96 26.94
CA SER A 360 6.23 -8.32 27.48
C SER A 360 4.91 -8.57 28.19
N SER A 361 3.80 -8.71 27.46
CA SER A 361 2.58 -9.22 28.06
C SER A 361 2.85 -10.64 28.52
N ASN A 362 2.85 -10.87 29.83
CA ASN A 362 2.76 -12.15 30.49
C ASN A 362 2.82 -13.40 29.58
N SER A 363 3.99 -13.77 29.09
CA SER A 363 4.28 -15.08 28.52
C SER A 363 4.25 -16.21 29.60
N SER A 364 3.59 -15.96 30.72
CA SER A 364 3.44 -16.91 31.83
C SER A 364 2.06 -17.54 31.90
N LYS A 365 1.39 -17.78 30.73
CA LYS A 365 0.25 -18.70 30.66
C LYS A 365 0.22 -19.42 29.31
N LYS A 366 1.14 -20.36 29.11
CA LYS A 366 0.95 -21.60 28.35
C LYS A 366 2.22 -22.46 28.53
N GLN A 367 2.24 -23.23 29.61
CA GLN A 367 2.82 -24.57 29.59
C GLN A 367 1.72 -25.57 29.27
#